data_5b0729f307ae9d203dd593ea9f4faab1
#
_entry.id   5b0729f307ae9d203dd593ea9f4faab1
#
_cell.length_a   1.000
_cell.length_b   1.000
_cell.length_c   1.000
_cell.angle_alpha   90.00
_cell.angle_beta   90.00
_cell.angle_gamma   90.00
#
_symmetry.space_group_name_H-M   'P 1'
#
loop_
_entity.id
_entity.type
_entity.pdbx_description
1 polymer ?
#
loop_
_entity_poly.entity_id
_entity_poly.type
_entity_poly.pdbx_seq_one_letter_code
_entity_poly.pdbx_strand_id
1 'polypeptide(L)'
;MALKNAGHTDKLVDMPLCEAVIVHTGTGAALSGMRPMVEIQFGGFAALGYNALINNAAMLRWRWGADCPMTIRVPLGAKTRSGPFHANMIESWFANDPGMVVIAPGSPQDAYDLLMEAAELNDPVIMLEHIGLYGLGGGLTGWGQNINQKVDVKPVKSAIKAQERYKIGKAAVIRGGRDLTLVTWGSMIHVAKIAAETLASEGVEVEIIDLRTLLPFDAQTCIESVART
;
A
#
# COMPACT_ATOMS: atom_id res chain seq x y z
N MET A 1 -3.86 -7.60 18.38
CA MET A 1 -4.29 -8.88 19.02
C MET A 1 -3.47 -10.08 18.54
N ALA A 2 -3.23 -10.28 17.24
CA ALA A 2 -2.51 -11.46 16.73
C ALA A 2 -1.12 -11.66 17.34
N LEU A 3 -0.25 -10.64 17.36
CA LEU A 3 1.08 -10.71 17.96
C LEU A 3 1.03 -11.00 19.48
N LYS A 4 0.08 -10.37 20.20
CA LYS A 4 -0.13 -10.63 21.62
C LYS A 4 -0.53 -12.10 21.87
N ASN A 5 -1.44 -12.62 21.05
CA ASN A 5 -1.88 -14.01 21.14
C ASN A 5 -0.76 -15.01 20.75
N ALA A 6 0.20 -14.58 19.94
CA ALA A 6 1.39 -15.35 19.56
C ALA A 6 2.54 -15.23 20.58
N GLY A 7 2.35 -14.54 21.71
CA GLY A 7 3.36 -14.40 22.76
C GLY A 7 4.43 -13.33 22.53
N HIS A 8 4.21 -12.44 21.54
CA HIS A 8 5.18 -11.39 21.17
C HIS A 8 4.81 -10.01 21.73
N THR A 9 4.35 -9.95 22.98
CA THR A 9 3.96 -8.68 23.63
C THR A 9 5.14 -7.72 23.82
N ASP A 10 6.32 -8.27 24.00
CA ASP A 10 7.59 -7.54 24.12
C ASP A 10 7.99 -6.77 22.86
N LYS A 11 7.39 -7.10 21.72
CA LYS A 11 7.61 -6.43 20.43
C LYS A 11 6.54 -5.40 20.09
N LEU A 12 5.57 -5.20 20.97
CA LEU A 12 4.51 -4.23 20.81
C LEU A 12 4.77 -3.02 21.70
N VAL A 13 4.89 -1.85 21.08
CA VAL A 13 5.06 -0.58 21.79
C VAL A 13 3.84 0.28 21.53
N ASP A 14 3.09 0.56 22.59
CA ASP A 14 1.96 1.47 22.55
C ASP A 14 2.48 2.90 22.70
N MET A 15 2.31 3.69 21.63
CA MET A 15 2.87 5.05 21.55
C MET A 15 1.79 6.09 21.89
N PRO A 16 2.16 7.25 22.44
CA PRO A 16 1.24 8.36 22.53
C PRO A 16 0.79 8.83 21.15
N LEU A 17 -0.39 9.45 21.05
CA LEU A 17 -0.92 10.02 19.80
C LEU A 17 -0.11 11.26 19.41
N CYS A 18 1.06 11.02 18.84
CA CYS A 18 1.97 12.04 18.33
C CYS A 18 2.74 11.46 17.14
N GLU A 19 2.26 11.71 15.94
CA GLU A 19 2.73 11.06 14.71
C GLU A 19 4.22 11.35 14.43
N ALA A 20 4.67 12.58 14.74
CA ALA A 20 6.08 12.91 14.62
C ALA A 20 6.95 12.05 15.55
N VAL A 21 6.52 11.82 16.79
CA VAL A 21 7.24 10.95 17.74
C VAL A 21 7.21 9.50 17.29
N ILE A 22 6.07 9.01 16.79
CA ILE A 22 5.94 7.65 16.26
C ILE A 22 6.95 7.43 15.14
N VAL A 23 7.00 8.33 14.15
CA VAL A 23 7.92 8.24 13.01
C VAL A 23 9.39 8.35 13.43
N HIS A 24 9.73 9.33 14.29
CA HIS A 24 11.13 9.49 14.75
C HIS A 24 11.59 8.30 15.58
N THR A 25 10.73 7.73 16.43
CA THR A 25 11.05 6.52 17.21
C THR A 25 11.29 5.34 16.27
N GLY A 26 10.41 5.15 15.24
CA GLY A 26 10.61 4.14 14.20
C GLY A 26 11.91 4.35 13.44
N THR A 27 12.22 5.59 13.04
CA THR A 27 13.48 5.93 12.36
C THR A 27 14.70 5.59 13.23
N GLY A 28 14.67 5.95 14.51
CA GLY A 28 15.75 5.64 15.47
C GLY A 28 15.93 4.13 15.66
N ALA A 29 14.83 3.37 15.75
CA ALA A 29 14.86 1.92 15.83
C ALA A 29 15.47 1.30 14.55
N ALA A 30 15.10 1.80 13.37
CA ALA A 30 15.65 1.36 12.08
C ALA A 30 17.16 1.62 12.01
N LEU A 31 17.63 2.81 12.39
CA LEU A 31 19.05 3.15 12.46
C LEU A 31 19.82 2.31 13.49
N SER A 32 19.12 1.75 14.49
CA SER A 32 19.69 0.82 15.48
C SER A 32 19.70 -0.64 14.99
N GLY A 33 19.38 -0.90 13.73
CA GLY A 33 19.40 -2.24 13.12
C GLY A 33 18.12 -3.04 13.26
N MET A 34 17.03 -2.43 13.74
CA MET A 34 15.71 -3.07 13.78
C MET A 34 14.96 -2.85 12.45
N ARG A 35 13.87 -3.59 12.26
CA ARG A 35 12.90 -3.41 11.16
C ARG A 35 11.53 -3.06 11.75
N PRO A 36 11.33 -1.82 12.21
CA PRO A 36 10.10 -1.44 12.84
C PRO A 36 8.96 -1.32 11.85
N MET A 37 7.77 -1.70 12.30
CA MET A 37 6.52 -1.36 11.65
C MET A 37 5.80 -0.35 12.53
N VAL A 38 5.58 0.85 12.03
CA VAL A 38 4.84 1.90 12.72
C VAL A 38 3.48 2.10 12.09
N GLU A 39 2.51 2.54 12.87
CA GLU A 39 1.15 2.77 12.39
C GLU A 39 0.72 4.20 12.73
N ILE A 40 0.19 4.91 11.73
CA ILE A 40 -0.49 6.19 11.88
C ILE A 40 -1.99 5.90 11.73
N GLN A 41 -2.79 6.33 12.66
CA GLN A 41 -4.18 5.90 12.81
C GLN A 41 -5.07 6.25 11.61
N PHE A 42 -4.87 7.41 10.97
CA PHE A 42 -5.61 7.85 9.78
C PHE A 42 -4.75 8.71 8.87
N GLY A 43 -5.02 8.66 7.56
CA GLY A 43 -4.24 9.34 6.55
C GLY A 43 -4.02 10.83 6.80
N GLY A 44 -5.05 11.56 7.15
CA GLY A 44 -4.94 13.00 7.42
C GLY A 44 -3.98 13.35 8.57
N PHE A 45 -3.81 12.46 9.54
CA PHE A 45 -2.91 12.68 10.67
C PHE A 45 -1.43 12.50 10.31
N ALA A 46 -1.14 11.84 9.18
CA ALA A 46 0.21 11.78 8.65
C ALA A 46 0.82 13.18 8.41
N ALA A 47 -0.01 14.21 8.25
CA ALA A 47 0.45 15.61 8.16
C ALA A 47 1.30 16.03 9.37
N LEU A 48 1.00 15.54 10.57
CA LEU A 48 1.75 15.84 11.79
C LEU A 48 3.13 15.16 11.82
N GLY A 49 3.27 14.04 11.11
CA GLY A 49 4.53 13.30 10.95
C GLY A 49 5.23 13.56 9.61
N TYR A 50 4.68 14.41 8.73
CA TYR A 50 5.14 14.57 7.36
C TYR A 50 6.61 14.98 7.28
N ASN A 51 7.02 15.99 8.06
CA ASN A 51 8.42 16.40 8.11
C ASN A 51 9.37 15.28 8.58
N ALA A 52 8.95 14.47 9.56
CA ALA A 52 9.72 13.33 10.04
C ALA A 52 9.87 12.24 8.96
N LEU A 53 8.86 12.06 8.11
CA LEU A 53 8.89 11.13 6.99
C LEU A 53 9.78 11.62 5.86
N ILE A 54 9.47 12.78 5.26
CA ILE A 54 10.12 13.23 4.02
C ILE A 54 11.49 13.87 4.21
N ASN A 55 11.70 14.67 5.26
CA ASN A 55 12.96 15.37 5.51
C ASN A 55 13.93 14.58 6.38
N ASN A 56 13.48 13.52 7.02
CA ASN A 56 14.33 12.67 7.83
C ASN A 56 14.38 11.24 7.29
N ALA A 57 13.37 10.41 7.50
CA ALA A 57 13.42 8.99 7.13
C ALA A 57 13.77 8.78 5.63
N ALA A 58 13.07 9.45 4.72
CA ALA A 58 13.29 9.35 3.28
C ALA A 58 14.68 9.85 2.82
N MET A 59 15.25 10.82 3.54
CA MET A 59 16.53 11.43 3.15
C MET A 59 17.76 10.74 3.72
N LEU A 60 17.62 9.76 4.60
CA LEU A 60 18.74 9.09 5.28
C LEU A 60 19.76 8.50 4.30
N ARG A 61 19.29 7.76 3.31
CA ARG A 61 20.16 7.14 2.30
C ARG A 61 20.90 8.18 1.48
N TRP A 62 20.20 9.19 1.00
CA TRP A 62 20.79 10.22 0.15
C TRP A 62 21.81 11.08 0.90
N ARG A 63 21.52 11.45 2.16
CA ARG A 63 22.36 12.35 2.95
C ARG A 63 23.53 11.65 3.60
N TRP A 64 23.37 10.40 4.05
CA TRP A 64 24.36 9.70 4.88
C TRP A 64 24.65 8.26 4.44
N GLY A 65 24.04 7.78 3.36
CA GLY A 65 24.18 6.40 2.92
C GLY A 65 23.59 5.39 3.91
N ALA A 66 22.74 5.85 4.84
CA ALA A 66 22.18 5.00 5.88
C ALA A 66 20.88 4.32 5.42
N ASP A 67 20.73 3.05 5.79
CA ASP A 67 19.48 2.31 5.60
C ASP A 67 18.42 2.79 6.60
N CYS A 68 17.14 2.77 6.18
CA CYS A 68 15.99 3.03 7.04
C CYS A 68 14.90 1.98 6.79
N PRO A 69 15.10 0.72 7.21
CA PRO A 69 14.15 -0.37 7.00
C PRO A 69 12.91 -0.23 7.88
N MET A 70 12.09 0.76 7.60
CA MET A 70 10.87 1.06 8.35
C MET A 70 9.65 0.94 7.44
N THR A 71 8.64 0.19 7.89
CA THR A 71 7.34 0.14 7.23
C THR A 71 6.33 0.98 8.01
N ILE A 72 5.68 1.91 7.32
CA ILE A 72 4.67 2.80 7.89
C ILE A 72 3.31 2.38 7.33
N ARG A 73 2.38 1.95 8.18
CA ARG A 73 1.02 1.65 7.80
C ARG A 73 0.11 2.84 8.06
N VAL A 74 -0.70 3.20 7.06
CA VAL A 74 -1.61 4.35 7.15
C VAL A 74 -2.97 3.98 6.55
N PRO A 75 -3.97 3.71 7.40
CA PRO A 75 -5.36 3.62 6.96
C PRO A 75 -5.84 4.96 6.41
N LEU A 76 -6.51 4.94 5.26
CA LEU A 76 -6.99 6.14 4.60
C LEU A 76 -8.29 5.90 3.82
N GLY A 77 -8.88 6.95 3.29
CA GLY A 77 -10.04 6.86 2.42
C GLY A 77 -11.38 6.85 3.12
N ALA A 78 -12.41 6.98 2.31
CA ALA A 78 -13.80 7.09 2.75
C ALA A 78 -14.44 5.71 3.08
N LYS A 79 -15.74 5.73 3.36
CA LYS A 79 -16.65 4.60 3.63
C LYS A 79 -16.88 4.22 5.10
N THR A 80 -16.09 4.77 6.02
CA THR A 80 -16.34 4.54 7.47
C THR A 80 -17.36 5.48 8.08
N ARG A 81 -17.77 6.52 7.34
CA ARG A 81 -18.65 7.60 7.84
C ARG A 81 -18.05 8.36 9.05
N SER A 82 -16.73 8.40 9.15
CA SER A 82 -15.99 9.04 10.26
C SER A 82 -15.76 10.55 10.05
N GLY A 83 -16.38 11.13 9.02
CA GLY A 83 -16.24 12.55 8.67
C GLY A 83 -14.98 12.87 7.86
N PRO A 84 -14.79 14.14 7.47
CA PRO A 84 -13.75 14.54 6.51
C PRO A 84 -12.32 14.38 7.04
N PHE A 85 -12.11 14.52 8.36
CA PHE A 85 -10.76 14.46 8.95
C PHE A 85 -10.16 13.04 9.02
N HIS A 86 -10.96 12.01 8.79
CA HIS A 86 -10.56 10.61 8.85
C HIS A 86 -10.64 9.91 7.48
N ALA A 87 -10.88 10.66 6.41
CA ALA A 87 -11.15 10.12 5.08
C ALA A 87 -10.24 10.70 3.98
N ASN A 88 -9.18 11.41 4.37
CA ASN A 88 -8.25 12.00 3.43
C ASN A 88 -7.52 10.92 2.62
N MET A 89 -7.43 11.14 1.32
CA MET A 89 -6.58 10.39 0.40
C MET A 89 -5.28 11.18 0.23
N ILE A 90 -4.17 10.61 0.66
CA ILE A 90 -2.89 11.33 0.83
C ILE A 90 -1.77 10.77 -0.04
N GLU A 91 -2.08 9.94 -1.00
CA GLU A 91 -1.11 9.26 -1.86
C GLU A 91 -0.16 10.25 -2.54
N SER A 92 -0.71 11.38 -3.04
CA SER A 92 0.08 12.41 -3.71
C SER A 92 1.10 13.11 -2.80
N TRP A 93 0.89 13.13 -1.49
CA TRP A 93 1.86 13.73 -0.56
C TRP A 93 3.20 13.01 -0.59
N PHE A 94 3.17 11.70 -0.70
CA PHE A 94 4.37 10.85 -0.65
C PHE A 94 4.86 10.41 -2.03
N ALA A 95 3.96 10.33 -3.01
CA ALA A 95 4.34 9.95 -4.38
C ALA A 95 5.18 11.01 -5.09
N ASN A 96 5.15 12.27 -4.63
CA ASN A 96 5.95 13.36 -5.19
C ASN A 96 7.31 13.53 -4.53
N ASP A 97 7.53 12.96 -3.34
CA ASP A 97 8.78 13.12 -2.60
C ASP A 97 9.69 11.91 -2.79
N PRO A 98 10.96 12.11 -3.18
CA PRO A 98 11.91 11.02 -3.38
C PRO A 98 12.35 10.40 -2.04
N GLY A 99 12.79 9.13 -2.11
CA GLY A 99 13.39 8.43 -0.98
C GLY A 99 12.44 7.56 -0.18
N MET A 100 11.15 7.56 -0.50
CA MET A 100 10.18 6.61 0.05
C MET A 100 9.67 5.66 -1.03
N VAL A 101 9.29 4.47 -0.61
CA VAL A 101 8.46 3.56 -1.42
C VAL A 101 7.00 3.74 -0.99
N VAL A 102 6.11 3.90 -1.96
CA VAL A 102 4.67 4.12 -1.70
C VAL A 102 3.87 2.97 -2.30
N ILE A 103 3.21 2.19 -1.45
CA ILE A 103 2.38 1.06 -1.86
C ILE A 103 0.92 1.24 -1.45
N ALA A 104 0.01 0.78 -2.30
CA ALA A 104 -1.43 0.93 -2.13
C ALA A 104 -2.16 -0.35 -2.56
N PRO A 105 -2.26 -1.36 -1.69
CA PRO A 105 -2.87 -2.64 -2.02
C PRO A 105 -4.37 -2.51 -2.30
N GLY A 106 -4.84 -3.23 -3.32
CA GLY A 106 -6.24 -3.30 -3.70
C GLY A 106 -6.95 -4.59 -3.31
N SER A 107 -6.20 -5.61 -2.86
CA SER A 107 -6.72 -6.90 -2.45
C SER A 107 -6.02 -7.44 -1.19
N PRO A 108 -6.62 -8.40 -0.46
CA PRO A 108 -5.96 -9.05 0.67
C PRO A 108 -4.63 -9.73 0.31
N GLN A 109 -4.52 -10.32 -0.88
CA GLN A 109 -3.28 -10.94 -1.32
C GLN A 109 -2.21 -9.89 -1.60
N ASP A 110 -2.55 -8.78 -2.25
CA ASP A 110 -1.62 -7.67 -2.48
C ASP A 110 -1.13 -7.09 -1.14
N ALA A 111 -2.05 -6.90 -0.18
CA ALA A 111 -1.69 -6.41 1.15
C ALA A 111 -0.67 -7.33 1.84
N TYR A 112 -0.89 -8.64 1.78
CA TYR A 112 0.04 -9.61 2.36
C TYR A 112 1.40 -9.59 1.66
N ASP A 113 1.41 -9.72 0.33
CA ASP A 113 2.65 -9.85 -0.44
C ASP A 113 3.49 -8.57 -0.40
N LEU A 114 2.87 -7.41 -0.57
CA LEU A 114 3.56 -6.12 -0.52
C LEU A 114 4.08 -5.80 0.89
N LEU A 115 3.31 -6.12 1.94
CA LEU A 115 3.77 -5.92 3.31
C LEU A 115 4.97 -6.80 3.66
N MET A 116 4.95 -8.06 3.21
CA MET A 116 6.06 -8.97 3.43
C MET A 116 7.31 -8.55 2.68
N GLU A 117 7.17 -8.03 1.45
CA GLU A 117 8.30 -7.48 0.70
C GLU A 117 8.82 -6.18 1.32
N ALA A 118 7.91 -5.29 1.75
CA ALA A 118 8.26 -4.05 2.45
C ALA A 118 9.13 -4.30 3.70
N ALA A 119 8.82 -5.35 4.46
CA ALA A 119 9.61 -5.73 5.64
C ALA A 119 11.06 -6.15 5.32
N GLU A 120 11.36 -6.53 4.08
CA GLU A 120 12.71 -6.91 3.64
C GLU A 120 13.48 -5.74 2.99
N LEU A 121 12.82 -4.65 2.62
CA LEU A 121 13.48 -3.48 2.03
C LEU A 121 14.30 -2.71 3.06
N ASN A 122 15.35 -2.06 2.58
CA ASN A 122 16.23 -1.22 3.39
C ASN A 122 15.88 0.28 3.29
N ASP A 123 14.85 0.63 2.54
CA ASP A 123 14.31 1.98 2.43
C ASP A 123 12.96 2.09 3.14
N PRO A 124 12.54 3.28 3.56
CA PRO A 124 11.26 3.45 4.21
C PRO A 124 10.11 3.21 3.21
N VAL A 125 9.15 2.39 3.64
CA VAL A 125 7.96 2.06 2.86
C VAL A 125 6.73 2.63 3.56
N ILE A 126 5.91 3.38 2.85
CA ILE A 126 4.57 3.75 3.32
C ILE A 126 3.52 2.90 2.62
N MET A 127 2.71 2.19 3.39
CA MET A 127 1.61 1.37 2.94
C MET A 127 0.30 2.10 3.20
N LEU A 128 -0.36 2.51 2.13
CA LEU A 128 -1.60 3.27 2.15
C LEU A 128 -2.78 2.31 1.99
N GLU A 129 -3.46 2.03 3.10
CA GLU A 129 -4.49 1.00 3.19
C GLU A 129 -5.88 1.63 3.13
N HIS A 130 -6.62 1.41 2.04
CA HIS A 130 -7.96 1.98 1.94
C HIS A 130 -8.91 1.31 2.95
N ILE A 131 -9.37 2.08 3.93
CA ILE A 131 -10.16 1.59 5.07
C ILE A 131 -11.50 0.95 4.66
N GLY A 132 -12.06 1.36 3.52
CA GLY A 132 -13.23 0.73 2.91
C GLY A 132 -13.01 -0.71 2.45
N LEU A 133 -11.75 -1.19 2.41
CA LEU A 133 -11.40 -2.57 2.10
C LEU A 133 -11.23 -3.44 3.37
N TYR A 134 -11.26 -2.86 4.58
CA TYR A 134 -11.12 -3.59 5.83
C TYR A 134 -12.36 -4.39 6.18
N GLY A 135 -12.16 -5.52 6.85
CA GLY A 135 -13.24 -6.32 7.46
C GLY A 135 -14.20 -6.96 6.46
N LEU A 136 -13.76 -7.21 5.26
CA LEU A 136 -14.59 -7.50 4.12
C LEU A 136 -15.00 -8.95 3.97
N GLY A 137 -15.79 -9.39 4.87
CA GLY A 137 -16.72 -10.48 4.62
C GLY A 137 -17.98 -10.02 3.88
N GLY A 138 -17.90 -9.00 3.04
CA GLY A 138 -19.02 -8.50 2.24
C GLY A 138 -19.65 -7.21 2.76
N GLY A 139 -19.62 -6.18 1.97
CA GLY A 139 -20.54 -5.09 2.08
C GLY A 139 -20.03 -3.72 2.52
N LEU A 140 -18.78 -3.57 2.97
CA LEU A 140 -18.26 -2.23 3.26
C LEU A 140 -17.77 -1.47 2.03
N THR A 141 -17.52 -2.13 0.92
CA THR A 141 -17.12 -1.46 -0.32
C THR A 141 -18.19 -0.50 -0.84
N GLY A 142 -19.46 -0.70 -0.47
CA GLY A 142 -20.57 0.08 -0.99
C GLY A 142 -20.72 0.00 -2.51
N TRP A 143 -19.94 -0.87 -3.16
CA TRP A 143 -19.96 -1.17 -4.59
C TRP A 143 -20.49 -2.57 -4.88
N GLY A 144 -21.08 -3.24 -3.86
CA GLY A 144 -21.73 -4.54 -4.03
C GLY A 144 -20.81 -5.73 -4.23
N GLN A 145 -19.49 -5.54 -4.20
CA GLN A 145 -18.54 -6.63 -4.41
C GLN A 145 -18.06 -7.23 -3.09
N ASN A 146 -18.06 -8.55 -3.04
CA ASN A 146 -17.46 -9.31 -1.96
C ASN A 146 -15.99 -9.59 -2.30
N ILE A 147 -15.05 -9.06 -1.47
CA ILE A 147 -13.60 -9.26 -1.65
C ILE A 147 -13.14 -10.41 -0.73
N ASN A 148 -13.89 -11.48 -0.67
CA ASN A 148 -13.47 -12.68 0.05
C ASN A 148 -12.39 -13.39 -0.76
N GLN A 149 -11.14 -13.15 -0.40
CA GLN A 149 -9.99 -13.82 -1.01
C GLN A 149 -9.27 -14.65 0.05
N LYS A 150 -9.07 -15.94 -0.25
CA LYS A 150 -8.16 -16.77 0.56
C LYS A 150 -6.73 -16.34 0.24
N VAL A 151 -6.04 -15.80 1.24
CA VAL A 151 -4.65 -15.38 1.11
C VAL A 151 -3.74 -16.61 1.12
N ASP A 152 -2.85 -16.71 0.14
CA ASP A 152 -1.79 -17.72 0.13
C ASP A 152 -0.61 -17.26 1.00
N VAL A 153 -0.54 -17.84 2.19
CA VAL A 153 0.46 -17.48 3.21
C VAL A 153 1.70 -18.36 3.03
N LYS A 154 2.46 -18.12 1.96
CA LYS A 154 3.76 -18.80 1.78
C LYS A 154 4.86 -18.07 2.55
N PRO A 155 5.86 -18.81 3.10
CA PRO A 155 7.01 -18.17 3.71
C PRO A 155 7.74 -17.26 2.73
N VAL A 156 8.03 -16.01 3.15
CA VAL A 156 8.67 -14.96 2.33
C VAL A 156 9.92 -15.46 1.59
N LYS A 157 10.80 -16.19 2.30
CA LYS A 157 12.05 -16.67 1.71
C LYS A 157 11.88 -17.62 0.52
N SER A 158 10.77 -18.37 0.45
CA SER A 158 10.48 -19.24 -0.69
C SER A 158 9.78 -18.49 -1.83
N ALA A 159 8.98 -17.48 -1.51
CA ALA A 159 8.22 -16.69 -2.46
C ALA A 159 9.09 -15.69 -3.24
N ILE A 160 10.02 -15.02 -2.57
CA ILE A 160 10.98 -14.10 -3.21
C ILE A 160 11.87 -14.86 -4.21
N LYS A 161 12.28 -16.09 -3.87
CA LYS A 161 13.06 -16.95 -4.77
C LYS A 161 12.25 -17.49 -5.96
N ALA A 162 10.94 -17.69 -5.79
CA ALA A 162 10.10 -18.33 -6.80
C ALA A 162 9.57 -17.36 -7.87
N GLN A 163 9.80 -16.06 -7.75
CA GLN A 163 9.25 -14.99 -8.63
C GLN A 163 7.71 -15.00 -8.77
N GLU A 164 7.01 -15.73 -7.92
CA GLU A 164 5.55 -15.95 -8.01
C GLU A 164 4.74 -14.86 -7.29
N ARG A 165 5.38 -13.95 -6.53
CA ARG A 165 4.70 -12.89 -5.81
C ARG A 165 4.81 -11.56 -6.51
N TYR A 166 3.81 -10.73 -6.26
CA TYR A 166 3.79 -9.36 -6.71
C TYR A 166 4.92 -8.58 -6.06
N LYS A 167 5.75 -7.94 -6.88
CA LYS A 167 6.89 -7.18 -6.41
C LYS A 167 6.56 -5.70 -6.33
N ILE A 168 7.09 -5.05 -5.30
CA ILE A 168 7.13 -3.58 -5.22
C ILE A 168 7.77 -3.02 -6.51
N GLY A 169 7.14 -1.99 -7.07
CA GLY A 169 7.55 -1.41 -8.36
C GLY A 169 7.03 -2.17 -9.58
N LYS A 170 6.12 -3.14 -9.40
CA LYS A 170 5.46 -3.87 -10.48
C LYS A 170 3.95 -3.76 -10.42
N ALA A 171 3.39 -3.23 -11.51
CA ALA A 171 1.95 -3.22 -11.73
C ALA A 171 1.46 -4.59 -12.22
N ALA A 172 0.15 -4.82 -12.16
CA ALA A 172 -0.47 -6.03 -12.65
C ALA A 172 -1.62 -5.73 -13.61
N VAL A 173 -1.66 -6.45 -14.72
CA VAL A 173 -2.85 -6.54 -15.55
C VAL A 173 -3.84 -7.48 -14.86
N ILE A 174 -4.89 -6.91 -14.26
CA ILE A 174 -5.92 -7.67 -13.51
C ILE A 174 -7.17 -8.01 -14.34
N ARG A 175 -7.29 -7.42 -15.51
CA ARG A 175 -8.25 -7.73 -16.56
C ARG A 175 -7.61 -7.43 -17.92
N GLY A 176 -7.62 -8.38 -18.83
CA GLY A 176 -7.19 -8.14 -20.22
C GLY A 176 -8.26 -7.38 -21.01
N GLY A 177 -7.84 -6.57 -21.95
CA GLY A 177 -8.68 -5.81 -22.88
C GLY A 177 -7.90 -5.40 -24.12
N ARG A 178 -8.57 -4.76 -25.09
CA ARG A 178 -7.96 -4.37 -26.36
C ARG A 178 -8.39 -2.99 -26.87
N ASP A 179 -9.40 -2.39 -26.26
CA ASP A 179 -10.02 -1.16 -26.77
C ASP A 179 -9.71 0.05 -25.89
N LEU A 180 -9.36 -0.17 -24.60
CA LEU A 180 -9.07 0.89 -23.64
C LEU A 180 -8.20 0.35 -22.52
N THR A 181 -7.18 1.10 -22.11
CA THR A 181 -6.42 0.87 -20.87
C THR A 181 -6.95 1.76 -19.74
N LEU A 182 -7.26 1.16 -18.60
CA LEU A 182 -7.63 1.81 -17.36
C LEU A 182 -6.58 1.53 -16.28
N VAL A 183 -5.86 2.56 -15.84
CA VAL A 183 -4.82 2.47 -14.81
C VAL A 183 -5.37 2.98 -13.50
N THR A 184 -5.25 2.18 -12.43
CA THR A 184 -5.78 2.55 -11.11
C THR A 184 -5.06 1.82 -9.99
N TRP A 185 -5.48 2.04 -8.74
CA TRP A 185 -4.91 1.38 -7.55
C TRP A 185 -5.91 1.30 -6.40
N GLY A 186 -5.55 0.52 -5.39
CA GLY A 186 -6.28 0.42 -4.13
C GLY A 186 -7.76 0.05 -4.33
N SER A 187 -8.65 0.75 -3.65
CA SER A 187 -10.08 0.45 -3.72
C SER A 187 -10.70 0.70 -5.10
N MET A 188 -10.09 1.57 -5.91
CA MET A 188 -10.63 1.92 -7.22
C MET A 188 -10.54 0.80 -8.25
N ILE A 189 -9.71 -0.23 -8.02
CA ILE A 189 -9.69 -1.42 -8.89
C ILE A 189 -11.06 -2.12 -8.93
N HIS A 190 -11.82 -2.07 -7.83
CA HIS A 190 -13.15 -2.68 -7.76
C HIS A 190 -14.19 -1.89 -8.54
N VAL A 191 -14.09 -0.56 -8.52
CA VAL A 191 -14.93 0.32 -9.35
C VAL A 191 -14.60 0.13 -10.83
N ALA A 192 -13.31 0.05 -11.16
CA ALA A 192 -12.83 -0.20 -12.52
C ALA A 192 -13.34 -1.54 -13.08
N LYS A 193 -13.38 -2.60 -12.27
CA LYS A 193 -13.95 -3.90 -12.69
C LYS A 193 -15.42 -3.80 -13.05
N ILE A 194 -16.22 -3.10 -12.21
CA ILE A 194 -17.66 -2.91 -12.50
C ILE A 194 -17.84 -2.11 -13.79
N ALA A 195 -17.09 -1.03 -13.97
CA ALA A 195 -17.14 -0.21 -15.17
C ALA A 195 -16.75 -1.02 -16.42
N ALA A 196 -15.71 -1.85 -16.32
CA ALA A 196 -15.29 -2.71 -17.43
C ALA A 196 -16.32 -3.77 -17.80
N GLU A 197 -17.04 -4.34 -16.82
CA GLU A 197 -18.16 -5.27 -17.08
C GLU A 197 -19.31 -4.57 -17.80
N THR A 198 -19.65 -3.34 -17.41
CA THR A 198 -20.66 -2.53 -18.09
C THR A 198 -20.25 -2.24 -19.54
N LEU A 199 -19.03 -1.78 -19.76
CA LEU A 199 -18.50 -1.46 -21.09
C LEU A 199 -18.41 -2.72 -21.99
N ALA A 200 -18.06 -3.86 -21.42
CA ALA A 200 -18.05 -5.13 -22.17
C ALA A 200 -19.43 -5.49 -22.72
N SER A 201 -20.52 -5.17 -22.00
CA SER A 201 -21.89 -5.35 -22.52
C SER A 201 -22.22 -4.43 -23.70
N GLU A 202 -21.46 -3.36 -23.88
CA GLU A 202 -21.54 -2.41 -25.00
C GLU A 202 -20.51 -2.72 -26.10
N GLY A 203 -19.73 -3.79 -25.95
CA GLY A 203 -18.73 -4.22 -26.93
C GLY A 203 -17.36 -3.59 -26.78
N VAL A 204 -17.06 -2.91 -25.65
CA VAL A 204 -15.78 -2.28 -25.37
C VAL A 204 -15.00 -3.11 -24.33
N GLU A 205 -13.86 -3.65 -24.74
CA GLU A 205 -13.00 -4.50 -23.91
C GLU A 205 -11.90 -3.68 -23.22
N VAL A 206 -12.07 -3.44 -21.91
CA VAL A 206 -11.16 -2.63 -21.08
C VAL A 206 -10.07 -3.51 -20.48
N GLU A 207 -8.81 -3.15 -20.71
CA GLU A 207 -7.67 -3.66 -19.94
C GLU A 207 -7.53 -2.85 -18.64
N ILE A 208 -7.44 -3.55 -17.49
CA ILE A 208 -7.29 -2.89 -16.18
C ILE A 208 -5.91 -3.20 -15.61
N ILE A 209 -5.17 -2.14 -15.29
CA ILE A 209 -3.89 -2.19 -14.62
C ILE A 209 -4.06 -1.72 -13.18
N ASP A 210 -3.70 -2.59 -12.24
CA ASP A 210 -3.53 -2.25 -10.83
C ASP A 210 -2.06 -1.89 -10.58
N LEU A 211 -1.80 -0.64 -10.22
CA LEU A 211 -0.45 -0.16 -9.96
C LEU A 211 0.20 -0.80 -8.75
N ARG A 212 -0.55 -1.06 -7.66
CA ARG A 212 -0.06 -1.58 -6.38
C ARG A 212 1.04 -0.74 -5.73
N THR A 213 1.99 -0.27 -6.53
CA THR A 213 3.08 0.63 -6.13
C THR A 213 2.94 1.94 -6.88
N LEU A 214 2.86 3.03 -6.13
CA LEU A 214 2.78 4.38 -6.70
C LEU A 214 4.17 4.99 -6.89
N LEU A 215 5.12 4.62 -6.01
CA LEU A 215 6.52 4.98 -6.11
C LEU A 215 7.39 3.79 -5.63
N PRO A 216 8.28 3.23 -6.47
CA PRO A 216 8.50 3.57 -7.88
C PRO A 216 7.34 3.16 -8.79
N PHE A 217 7.04 4.00 -9.78
CA PHE A 217 5.96 3.79 -10.75
C PHE A 217 6.38 2.84 -11.88
N ASP A 218 5.59 1.82 -12.18
CA ASP A 218 5.82 0.90 -13.31
C ASP A 218 5.29 1.48 -14.62
N ALA A 219 6.01 2.45 -15.16
CA ALA A 219 5.68 3.09 -16.43
C ALA A 219 5.67 2.09 -17.60
N GLN A 220 6.56 1.09 -17.55
CA GLN A 220 6.72 0.13 -18.65
C GLN A 220 5.42 -0.67 -18.89
N THR A 221 4.85 -1.25 -17.82
CA THR A 221 3.58 -2.00 -17.91
C THR A 221 2.46 -1.12 -18.45
N CYS A 222 2.37 0.14 -18.00
CA CYS A 222 1.35 1.07 -18.48
C CYS A 222 1.52 1.42 -19.96
N ILE A 223 2.76 1.73 -20.40
CA ILE A 223 3.06 2.08 -21.78
C ILE A 223 2.79 0.90 -22.71
N GLU A 224 3.19 -0.30 -22.32
CA GLU A 224 2.94 -1.52 -23.11
C GLU A 224 1.46 -1.82 -23.26
N SER A 225 0.65 -1.57 -22.25
CA SER A 225 -0.80 -1.71 -22.32
C SER A 225 -1.42 -0.70 -23.29
N VAL A 226 -1.14 0.60 -23.09
CA VAL A 226 -1.66 1.67 -23.94
C VAL A 226 -1.25 1.47 -25.42
N ALA A 227 -0.09 0.89 -25.68
CA ALA A 227 0.34 0.61 -27.04
C ALA A 227 -0.45 -0.54 -27.72
N ARG A 228 -1.16 -1.35 -26.93
CA ARG A 228 -1.98 -2.47 -27.45
C ARG A 228 -3.45 -2.13 -27.55
N THR A 229 -3.94 -1.20 -26.74
CA THR A 229 -5.35 -0.79 -26.64
C THR A 229 -5.57 0.57 -27.31
#